data_7afd0a1dfad92a6fa4b7711910d6f7f3
#
_entry.id   7afd0a1dfad92a6fa4b7711910d6f7f3
#
_cell.length_a   1.000
_cell.length_b   1.000
_cell.length_c   1.000
_cell.angle_alpha   90.00
_cell.angle_beta   90.00
_cell.angle_gamma   90.00
#
_symmetry.space_group_name_H-M   'P 1'
#
loop_
_entity.id
_entity.type
_entity.pdbx_description
1 polymer ?
#
loop_
_entity_poly.entity_id
_entity_poly.type
_entity_poly.pdbx_seq_one_letter_code
_entity_poly.pdbx_strand_id
1 'polypeptide(L)'
;LNNPNNQNTLNDNTKSLNNNNLNTNDKDLNENLSNHQTQQLYCISPFLRVATPVASHQSGFYHTPRVADEVIISYLDEDIDKPYVSASLYNAYNPSLIHLPKNDHQTSISSKTIGKDEKGYNEITLSNEKDKEQIYLKAQKDYDELIGHNFTQKINNDKDALVEGHYKEHINKTHSQNISLMKNVFVGGEYLTNVVLSKDTQVGLSHTLNVGASNKLRVAKDSSEYIGGDKEVIIKGS
;
A
#
# COMPACT_ATOMS: atom_id res chain seq x y z
N LEU A 1 22.99 -24.57 -5.43
CA LEU A 1 24.24 -24.31 -4.69
C LEU A 1 23.90 -23.74 -3.34
N ASN A 2 24.17 -24.54 -2.30
CA ASN A 2 23.90 -24.32 -0.88
C ASN A 2 24.69 -23.13 -0.32
N ASN A 3 24.04 -22.36 0.52
CA ASN A 3 24.74 -21.55 1.50
C ASN A 3 24.11 -21.75 2.88
N PRO A 4 24.78 -22.43 3.81
CA PRO A 4 24.37 -22.51 5.21
C PRO A 4 25.15 -21.45 6.00
N ASN A 5 24.47 -20.70 6.85
CA ASN A 5 24.93 -20.10 8.11
C ASN A 5 24.25 -18.75 8.38
N ASN A 6 23.27 -18.81 9.25
CA ASN A 6 23.02 -17.69 10.16
C ASN A 6 22.48 -18.24 11.47
N GLN A 7 23.41 -18.53 12.38
CA GLN A 7 23.09 -18.78 13.78
C GLN A 7 23.05 -17.42 14.49
N ASN A 8 21.87 -16.99 14.88
CA ASN A 8 21.70 -15.90 15.83
C ASN A 8 21.74 -16.45 17.25
N THR A 9 22.84 -16.19 17.92
CA THR A 9 23.03 -16.39 19.35
C THR A 9 22.24 -15.35 20.13
N LEU A 10 21.27 -15.81 20.92
CA LEU A 10 20.60 -15.05 21.98
C LEU A 10 21.56 -14.82 23.13
N ASN A 11 21.92 -13.58 23.41
CA ASN A 11 22.64 -13.20 24.61
C ASN A 11 21.66 -12.98 25.78
N ASP A 12 21.65 -13.93 26.69
CA ASP A 12 21.10 -13.79 28.04
C ASP A 12 21.99 -12.86 28.86
N ASN A 13 21.48 -11.69 29.23
CA ASN A 13 22.07 -10.82 30.25
C ASN A 13 21.15 -10.75 31.45
N THR A 14 21.20 -11.77 32.31
CA THR A 14 20.74 -11.69 33.69
C THR A 14 21.81 -11.02 34.54
N LYS A 15 21.63 -9.73 34.88
CA LYS A 15 22.37 -9.06 35.94
C LYS A 15 21.65 -9.25 37.27
N SER A 16 22.30 -10.02 38.15
CA SER A 16 21.97 -10.10 39.58
C SER A 16 22.18 -8.74 40.25
N LEU A 17 21.14 -8.20 40.86
CA LEU A 17 21.25 -7.05 41.77
C LEU A 17 21.40 -7.57 43.20
N ASN A 18 22.54 -7.26 43.78
CA ASN A 18 22.85 -7.49 45.20
C ASN A 18 21.99 -6.58 46.09
N ASN A 19 21.30 -7.21 47.05
CA ASN A 19 20.72 -6.58 48.21
C ASN A 19 21.82 -6.11 49.16
N ASN A 20 21.80 -4.85 49.55
CA ASN A 20 22.20 -4.40 50.88
C ASN A 20 21.85 -2.90 51.03
N ASN A 21 20.87 -2.65 51.81
CA ASN A 21 20.71 -1.67 52.91
C ASN A 21 19.23 -1.30 53.10
N LEU A 22 18.64 -2.04 54.04
CA LEU A 22 17.36 -1.70 54.65
C LEU A 22 17.64 -1.10 56.01
N ASN A 23 17.25 0.15 56.19
CA ASN A 23 16.71 0.66 57.45
C ASN A 23 16.04 2.01 57.21
N THR A 24 14.72 2.04 57.19
CA THR A 24 13.86 3.10 57.75
C THR A 24 12.38 2.77 57.49
N ASN A 25 11.65 2.59 58.60
CA ASN A 25 10.21 2.71 58.79
C ASN A 25 9.24 1.94 57.88
N ASP A 26 9.06 0.66 58.22
CA ASP A 26 8.20 -0.28 57.53
C ASP A 26 6.66 0.00 57.62
N LYS A 27 6.19 0.96 58.39
CA LYS A 27 4.75 1.23 58.50
C LYS A 27 4.19 2.14 57.43
N ASP A 28 4.93 3.19 57.07
CA ASP A 28 4.45 4.15 56.04
C ASP A 28 4.57 3.64 54.61
N LEU A 29 5.46 2.67 54.38
CA LEU A 29 5.60 2.04 53.07
C LEU A 29 4.49 1.03 52.75
N ASN A 30 3.97 0.33 53.77
CA ASN A 30 2.89 -0.64 53.58
C ASN A 30 1.53 0.01 53.30
N GLU A 31 1.23 1.16 53.90
CA GLU A 31 0.00 1.88 53.58
C GLU A 31 0.03 2.53 52.17
N ASN A 32 1.18 3.01 51.72
CA ASN A 32 1.31 3.56 50.39
C ASN A 32 1.34 2.47 49.30
N LEU A 33 1.91 1.31 49.58
CA LEU A 33 1.90 0.13 48.65
C LEU A 33 0.51 -0.47 48.54
N SER A 34 -0.26 -0.57 49.65
CA SER A 34 -1.63 -1.07 49.60
C SER A 34 -2.56 -0.10 48.84
N ASN A 35 -2.40 1.21 49.02
CA ASN A 35 -3.20 2.20 48.30
C ASN A 35 -2.84 2.27 46.80
N HIS A 36 -1.56 2.12 46.43
CA HIS A 36 -1.16 2.07 45.03
C HIS A 36 -1.60 0.80 44.33
N GLN A 37 -1.50 -0.36 45.00
CA GLN A 37 -1.98 -1.62 44.41
C GLN A 37 -3.51 -1.64 44.30
N THR A 38 -4.24 -1.06 45.29
CA THR A 38 -5.69 -1.01 45.21
C THR A 38 -6.17 -0.02 44.13
N GLN A 39 -5.50 1.10 43.91
CA GLN A 39 -5.82 2.02 42.82
C GLN A 39 -5.48 1.44 41.44
N GLN A 40 -4.40 0.63 41.30
CA GLN A 40 -4.10 -0.04 40.03
C GLN A 40 -5.10 -1.17 39.71
N LEU A 41 -5.65 -1.84 40.70
CA LEU A 41 -6.65 -2.90 40.48
C LEU A 41 -7.96 -2.37 39.87
N TYR A 42 -8.34 -1.11 40.16
CA TYR A 42 -9.53 -0.47 39.59
C TYR A 42 -9.30 0.19 38.22
N CYS A 43 -8.04 0.28 37.78
CA CYS A 43 -7.70 0.88 36.48
C CYS A 43 -7.42 -0.16 35.38
N ILE A 44 -7.36 -1.45 35.68
CA ILE A 44 -7.09 -2.49 34.71
C ILE A 44 -8.39 -3.22 34.41
N SER A 45 -8.94 -2.99 33.23
CA SER A 45 -10.04 -3.83 32.75
C SER A 45 -9.50 -5.21 32.36
N PRO A 46 -10.26 -6.29 32.57
CA PRO A 46 -9.90 -7.60 32.06
C PRO A 46 -9.79 -7.58 30.53
N PHE A 47 -9.00 -8.50 29.96
CA PHE A 47 -8.99 -8.70 28.51
C PHE A 47 -10.37 -9.16 28.06
N LEU A 48 -11.01 -8.37 27.20
CA LEU A 48 -12.32 -8.69 26.66
C LEU A 48 -12.17 -9.22 25.23
N ARG A 49 -13.01 -10.18 24.87
CA ARG A 49 -13.15 -10.58 23.47
C ARG A 49 -13.86 -9.47 22.71
N VAL A 50 -13.47 -9.27 21.46
CA VAL A 50 -14.13 -8.32 20.56
C VAL A 50 -14.93 -9.10 19.54
N ALA A 51 -16.22 -8.85 19.47
CA ALA A 51 -17.07 -9.43 18.42
C ALA A 51 -16.77 -8.71 17.09
N THR A 52 -16.78 -9.49 16.01
CA THR A 52 -16.63 -9.00 14.65
C THR A 52 -17.79 -9.51 13.80
N PRO A 53 -18.16 -8.84 12.70
CA PRO A 53 -19.25 -9.28 11.82
C PRO A 53 -19.05 -10.69 11.27
N VAL A 54 -17.80 -11.07 11.00
CA VAL A 54 -17.43 -12.40 10.52
C VAL A 54 -16.13 -12.84 11.20
N ALA A 55 -16.15 -14.04 11.80
CA ALA A 55 -14.98 -14.68 12.41
C ALA A 55 -14.97 -16.16 12.05
N SER A 56 -13.93 -16.62 11.36
CA SER A 56 -13.72 -18.02 10.98
C SER A 56 -12.24 -18.36 11.07
N HIS A 57 -11.88 -19.64 10.81
CA HIS A 57 -10.48 -20.06 10.83
C HIS A 57 -9.67 -19.29 9.78
N GLN A 58 -8.72 -18.46 10.23
CA GLN A 58 -7.86 -17.59 9.42
C GLN A 58 -8.61 -16.68 8.41
N SER A 59 -9.89 -16.39 8.68
CA SER A 59 -10.74 -15.59 7.80
C SER A 59 -11.73 -14.77 8.63
N GLY A 60 -11.99 -13.54 8.22
CA GLY A 60 -12.95 -12.68 8.88
C GLY A 60 -12.66 -11.19 8.67
N PHE A 61 -13.43 -10.40 9.39
CA PHE A 61 -13.24 -8.94 9.45
C PHE A 61 -12.70 -8.60 10.83
N TYR A 62 -11.45 -8.14 10.91
CA TYR A 62 -10.77 -7.90 12.19
C TYR A 62 -10.47 -6.42 12.39
N HIS A 63 -10.93 -5.89 13.51
CA HIS A 63 -10.59 -4.55 13.99
C HIS A 63 -10.49 -4.58 15.52
N THR A 64 -9.38 -4.08 16.05
CA THR A 64 -9.20 -3.93 17.50
C THR A 64 -9.54 -2.49 17.90
N PRO A 65 -10.48 -2.26 18.83
CA PRO A 65 -10.72 -0.95 19.40
C PRO A 65 -9.44 -0.36 19.99
N ARG A 66 -9.26 0.94 19.79
CA ARG A 66 -8.08 1.68 20.27
C ARG A 66 -8.40 2.40 21.58
N VAL A 67 -7.34 2.85 22.24
CA VAL A 67 -7.50 3.68 23.45
C VAL A 67 -8.34 4.92 23.12
N ALA A 68 -9.34 5.21 23.96
CA ALA A 68 -10.35 6.25 23.83
C ALA A 68 -11.49 5.96 22.82
N ASP A 69 -11.53 4.79 22.19
CA ASP A 69 -12.70 4.37 21.44
C ASP A 69 -13.86 4.06 22.40
N GLU A 70 -15.06 4.44 22.02
CA GLU A 70 -16.29 4.11 22.72
C GLU A 70 -16.82 2.77 22.24
N VAL A 71 -17.06 1.84 23.19
CA VAL A 71 -17.48 0.49 22.87
C VAL A 71 -18.73 0.08 23.66
N ILE A 72 -19.54 -0.76 23.07
CA ILE A 72 -20.69 -1.38 23.71
C ILE A 72 -20.24 -2.70 24.32
N ILE A 73 -20.49 -2.89 25.62
CA ILE A 73 -20.24 -4.14 26.33
C ILE A 73 -21.55 -4.93 26.40
N SER A 74 -21.47 -6.19 26.01
CA SER A 74 -22.56 -7.17 26.17
C SER A 74 -22.06 -8.37 26.95
N TYR A 75 -22.98 -9.23 27.39
CA TYR A 75 -22.70 -10.37 28.24
C TYR A 75 -23.20 -11.66 27.57
N LEU A 76 -22.35 -12.70 27.53
CA LEU A 76 -22.76 -14.00 27.01
C LEU A 76 -23.68 -14.71 28.01
N ASP A 77 -24.74 -15.29 27.49
CA ASP A 77 -25.73 -16.04 28.29
C ASP A 77 -26.35 -15.23 29.45
N GLU A 78 -26.41 -13.89 29.28
CA GLU A 78 -26.84 -12.94 30.32
C GLU A 78 -25.99 -12.97 31.59
N ASP A 79 -24.80 -13.57 31.54
CA ASP A 79 -23.87 -13.76 32.65
C ASP A 79 -22.91 -12.56 32.74
N ILE A 80 -23.00 -11.78 33.80
CA ILE A 80 -22.19 -10.59 34.06
C ILE A 80 -20.69 -10.89 34.14
N ASP A 81 -20.32 -12.13 34.41
CA ASP A 81 -18.92 -12.57 34.49
C ASP A 81 -18.33 -12.91 33.11
N LYS A 82 -19.17 -12.83 32.04
CA LYS A 82 -18.75 -13.10 30.65
C LYS A 82 -18.91 -11.91 29.72
N PRO A 83 -18.31 -10.74 30.05
CA PRO A 83 -18.39 -9.54 29.22
C PRO A 83 -17.61 -9.69 27.91
N TYR A 84 -18.10 -9.04 26.85
CA TYR A 84 -17.40 -8.88 25.57
C TYR A 84 -17.75 -7.57 24.90
N VAL A 85 -16.87 -7.05 24.05
CA VAL A 85 -17.14 -5.89 23.21
C VAL A 85 -18.01 -6.33 22.04
N SER A 86 -19.22 -5.83 21.95
CA SER A 86 -20.17 -6.20 20.89
C SER A 86 -20.20 -5.23 19.72
N ALA A 87 -19.86 -3.96 19.93
CA ALA A 87 -19.80 -2.92 18.89
C ALA A 87 -18.93 -1.74 19.34
N SER A 88 -18.67 -0.81 18.40
CA SER A 88 -18.06 0.50 18.66
C SER A 88 -18.99 1.62 18.20
N LEU A 89 -18.92 2.76 18.84
CA LEU A 89 -19.70 3.95 18.52
C LEU A 89 -18.81 5.12 18.17
N TYR A 90 -19.20 5.89 17.16
CA TYR A 90 -18.62 7.21 16.92
C TYR A 90 -19.15 8.22 17.94
N ASN A 91 -18.29 9.13 18.36
CA ASN A 91 -18.63 10.18 19.30
C ASN A 91 -17.95 11.51 18.92
N ALA A 92 -18.11 12.54 19.77
CA ALA A 92 -17.54 13.86 19.50
C ALA A 92 -16.00 13.90 19.49
N TYR A 93 -15.34 12.96 20.19
CA TYR A 93 -13.88 12.84 20.22
C TYR A 93 -13.33 11.96 19.08
N ASN A 94 -14.09 10.93 18.69
CA ASN A 94 -13.78 10.01 17.63
C ASN A 94 -14.87 10.05 16.55
N PRO A 95 -14.92 11.11 15.71
CA PRO A 95 -15.93 11.25 14.67
C PRO A 95 -15.66 10.28 13.52
N SER A 96 -16.72 9.93 12.78
CA SER A 96 -16.60 9.21 11.50
C SER A 96 -15.81 10.01 10.48
N LEU A 97 -15.12 9.30 9.57
CA LEU A 97 -14.53 9.90 8.37
C LEU A 97 -15.60 10.51 7.45
N ILE A 98 -16.79 9.91 7.41
CA ILE A 98 -17.92 10.37 6.62
C ILE A 98 -18.64 11.49 7.36
N HIS A 99 -18.77 12.65 6.72
CA HIS A 99 -19.47 13.80 7.26
C HIS A 99 -20.98 13.74 6.96
N LEU A 100 -21.78 13.45 7.98
CA LEU A 100 -23.24 13.45 7.88
C LEU A 100 -23.84 14.84 8.19
N PRO A 101 -24.98 15.20 7.60
CA PRO A 101 -25.78 14.43 6.62
C PRO A 101 -25.31 14.57 5.17
N LYS A 102 -24.26 15.36 4.90
CA LYS A 102 -23.82 15.73 3.54
C LYS A 102 -23.44 14.52 2.67
N ASN A 103 -22.80 13.54 3.26
CA ASN A 103 -22.22 12.37 2.56
C ASN A 103 -22.92 11.06 2.96
N ASP A 104 -24.24 11.09 3.13
CA ASP A 104 -25.06 9.93 3.51
C ASP A 104 -25.07 8.80 2.46
N HIS A 105 -24.70 9.13 1.21
CA HIS A 105 -24.54 8.20 0.08
C HIS A 105 -23.23 7.42 0.11
N GLN A 106 -22.35 7.65 1.09
CA GLN A 106 -21.03 7.02 1.18
C GLN A 106 -20.99 5.90 2.21
N THR A 107 -20.24 4.85 1.88
CA THR A 107 -19.82 3.78 2.82
C THR A 107 -18.30 3.68 2.79
N SER A 108 -17.66 3.69 3.97
CA SER A 108 -16.20 3.68 4.07
C SER A 108 -15.70 2.63 5.06
N ILE A 109 -14.56 2.02 4.71
CA ILE A 109 -13.71 1.25 5.61
C ILE A 109 -12.39 2.01 5.69
N SER A 110 -12.06 2.52 6.87
CA SER A 110 -10.86 3.33 7.06
C SER A 110 -10.10 2.94 8.33
N SER A 111 -8.80 3.13 8.28
CA SER A 111 -7.93 2.92 9.43
C SER A 111 -6.91 4.06 9.53
N LYS A 112 -6.98 4.80 10.63
CA LYS A 112 -6.09 5.93 10.90
C LYS A 112 -4.69 5.44 11.31
N THR A 113 -3.65 6.15 10.89
CA THR A 113 -2.27 5.95 11.33
C THR A 113 -2.18 6.04 12.86
N ILE A 114 -1.43 5.11 13.47
CA ILE A 114 -1.20 5.09 14.92
C ILE A 114 -0.03 6.04 15.22
N GLY A 115 -0.23 6.92 16.19
CA GLY A 115 0.77 7.89 16.62
C GLY A 115 0.11 9.14 17.19
N LYS A 116 0.89 9.94 17.91
CA LYS A 116 0.43 11.23 18.39
C LYS A 116 0.42 12.23 17.23
N ASP A 117 -0.70 12.95 17.08
CA ASP A 117 -0.88 14.00 16.05
C ASP A 117 -0.80 13.52 14.58
N GLU A 118 -0.87 12.21 14.34
CA GLU A 118 -0.85 11.65 12.98
C GLU A 118 -2.18 11.92 12.24
N LYS A 119 -2.07 12.41 11.01
CA LYS A 119 -3.22 12.74 10.16
C LYS A 119 -3.45 11.71 9.05
N GLY A 120 -2.50 10.78 8.85
CA GLY A 120 -2.56 9.77 7.80
C GLY A 120 -3.63 8.70 8.05
N TYR A 121 -4.14 8.10 6.98
CA TYR A 121 -5.08 6.99 7.03
C TYR A 121 -5.12 6.22 5.70
N ASN A 122 -5.47 4.95 5.79
CA ASN A 122 -5.83 4.13 4.64
C ASN A 122 -7.35 4.06 4.54
N GLU A 123 -7.89 4.01 3.30
CA GLU A 123 -9.32 4.11 3.07
C GLU A 123 -9.77 3.33 1.84
N ILE A 124 -10.93 2.70 1.95
CA ILE A 124 -11.75 2.23 0.84
C ILE A 124 -13.12 2.87 1.00
N THR A 125 -13.50 3.74 0.08
CA THR A 125 -14.81 4.40 0.12
C THR A 125 -15.60 4.10 -1.15
N LEU A 126 -16.86 3.73 -0.95
CA LEU A 126 -17.87 3.55 -1.98
C LEU A 126 -18.80 4.75 -1.93
N SER A 127 -18.87 5.52 -3.00
CA SER A 127 -19.79 6.64 -3.16
C SER A 127 -20.85 6.25 -4.19
N ASN A 128 -22.12 6.35 -3.81
CA ASN A 128 -23.27 5.97 -4.64
C ASN A 128 -24.16 7.18 -5.01
N GLU A 129 -23.58 8.38 -5.04
CA GLU A 129 -24.29 9.55 -5.57
C GLU A 129 -24.51 9.36 -7.06
N LYS A 130 -25.79 9.47 -7.50
CA LYS A 130 -26.17 9.26 -8.89
C LYS A 130 -25.35 10.13 -9.85
N ASP A 131 -24.85 9.51 -10.92
CA ASP A 131 -23.99 10.10 -11.96
C ASP A 131 -22.60 10.55 -11.46
N LYS A 132 -22.22 10.17 -10.22
CA LYS A 132 -20.91 10.42 -9.60
C LYS A 132 -20.44 9.21 -8.77
N GLU A 133 -20.90 8.04 -9.13
CA GLU A 133 -20.53 6.80 -8.45
C GLU A 133 -19.02 6.58 -8.52
N GLN A 134 -18.42 6.25 -7.39
CA GLN A 134 -16.96 6.10 -7.30
C GLN A 134 -16.57 5.01 -6.30
N ILE A 135 -15.53 4.26 -6.66
CA ILE A 135 -14.76 3.48 -5.70
C ILE A 135 -13.43 4.20 -5.51
N TYR A 136 -13.18 4.67 -4.31
CA TYR A 136 -11.96 5.36 -3.93
C TYR A 136 -11.10 4.48 -3.04
N LEU A 137 -9.86 4.23 -3.45
CA LEU A 137 -8.86 3.48 -2.71
C LEU A 137 -7.68 4.40 -2.40
N LYS A 138 -7.35 4.54 -1.12
CA LYS A 138 -6.23 5.34 -0.65
C LYS A 138 -5.29 4.50 0.22
N ALA A 139 -4.05 4.40 -0.19
CA ALA A 139 -2.94 3.95 0.65
C ALA A 139 -2.15 5.18 1.12
N GLN A 140 -1.93 5.30 2.43
CA GLN A 140 -1.18 6.43 3.01
C GLN A 140 0.29 6.43 2.59
N LYS A 141 0.87 5.26 2.38
CA LYS A 141 2.28 5.12 2.02
C LYS A 141 2.46 4.11 0.88
N ASP A 142 2.43 2.85 1.16
CA ASP A 142 2.69 1.80 0.19
C ASP A 142 1.40 1.05 -0.15
N TYR A 143 1.24 0.67 -1.42
CA TYR A 143 0.17 -0.18 -1.91
C TYR A 143 0.78 -1.39 -2.61
N ASP A 144 0.59 -2.57 -2.03
CA ASP A 144 1.07 -3.84 -2.57
C ASP A 144 -0.12 -4.68 -3.05
N GLU A 145 -0.06 -5.15 -4.29
CA GLU A 145 -1.06 -6.02 -4.89
C GLU A 145 -0.40 -7.32 -5.35
N LEU A 146 -0.85 -8.45 -4.80
CA LEU A 146 -0.37 -9.77 -5.17
C LEU A 146 -1.48 -10.61 -5.78
N ILE A 147 -1.34 -10.96 -7.05
CA ILE A 147 -2.32 -11.73 -7.80
C ILE A 147 -1.72 -13.08 -8.18
N GLY A 148 -2.27 -14.16 -7.62
CA GLY A 148 -1.75 -15.51 -7.80
C GLY A 148 -2.01 -16.12 -9.18
N HIS A 149 -2.90 -15.54 -9.99
CA HIS A 149 -3.23 -16.07 -11.32
C HIS A 149 -3.40 -14.95 -12.36
N ASN A 150 -4.57 -14.51 -12.68
CA ASN A 150 -4.82 -13.53 -13.73
C ASN A 150 -5.29 -12.19 -13.17
N PHE A 151 -4.81 -11.10 -13.74
CA PHE A 151 -5.34 -9.77 -13.57
C PHE A 151 -5.96 -9.28 -14.88
N THR A 152 -7.25 -8.93 -14.86
CA THR A 152 -7.96 -8.40 -16.03
C THR A 152 -8.56 -7.05 -15.70
N GLN A 153 -8.27 -6.03 -16.50
CA GLN A 153 -8.81 -4.69 -16.36
C GLN A 153 -9.50 -4.27 -17.66
N LYS A 154 -10.76 -3.81 -17.58
CA LYS A 154 -11.48 -3.22 -18.69
C LYS A 154 -11.94 -1.82 -18.28
N ILE A 155 -11.52 -0.82 -19.04
CA ILE A 155 -11.87 0.59 -18.84
C ILE A 155 -12.58 1.06 -20.09
N ASN A 156 -13.80 1.57 -19.93
CA ASN A 156 -14.62 1.98 -21.07
C ASN A 156 -14.29 3.38 -21.58
N ASN A 157 -13.66 4.21 -20.77
CA ASN A 157 -13.27 5.57 -21.14
C ASN A 157 -11.77 5.76 -20.96
N ASP A 158 -11.32 6.63 -20.11
CA ASP A 158 -9.93 7.03 -20.01
C ASP A 158 -9.20 6.26 -18.88
N LYS A 159 -7.90 6.06 -19.06
CA LYS A 159 -6.99 5.61 -18.02
C LYS A 159 -5.83 6.57 -17.91
N ASP A 160 -5.74 7.29 -16.79
CA ASP A 160 -4.61 8.13 -16.45
C ASP A 160 -3.72 7.47 -15.39
N ALA A 161 -2.43 7.53 -15.60
CA ALA A 161 -1.44 7.03 -14.63
C ALA A 161 -0.30 8.04 -14.51
N LEU A 162 -0.10 8.59 -13.32
CA LEU A 162 1.00 9.49 -12.99
C LEU A 162 1.98 8.77 -12.05
N VAL A 163 3.24 8.68 -12.45
CA VAL A 163 4.32 8.12 -11.64
C VAL A 163 5.41 9.17 -11.50
N GLU A 164 5.53 9.77 -10.31
CA GLU A 164 6.56 10.79 -10.05
C GLU A 164 7.97 10.23 -9.91
N GLY A 165 8.09 8.95 -9.63
CA GLY A 165 9.35 8.24 -9.49
C GLY A 165 9.64 7.30 -10.65
N HIS A 166 10.06 6.09 -10.36
CA HIS A 166 10.42 5.08 -11.35
C HIS A 166 9.23 4.18 -11.70
N TYR A 167 8.94 4.02 -12.98
CA TYR A 167 8.06 2.97 -13.48
C TYR A 167 8.90 1.80 -14.00
N LYS A 168 8.69 0.58 -13.47
CA LYS A 168 9.37 -0.65 -13.90
C LYS A 168 8.34 -1.69 -14.26
N GLU A 169 8.53 -2.32 -15.41
CA GLU A 169 7.71 -3.42 -15.89
C GLU A 169 8.60 -4.58 -16.30
N HIS A 170 8.28 -5.79 -15.85
CA HIS A 170 9.00 -7.01 -16.21
C HIS A 170 8.02 -8.07 -16.70
N ILE A 171 8.15 -8.46 -17.97
CA ILE A 171 7.25 -9.40 -18.64
C ILE A 171 8.05 -10.58 -19.16
N ASN A 172 7.80 -11.77 -18.60
CA ASN A 172 8.56 -12.97 -18.94
C ASN A 172 8.21 -13.57 -20.31
N LYS A 173 7.06 -13.25 -20.87
CA LYS A 173 6.61 -13.85 -22.15
C LYS A 173 6.38 -12.78 -23.20
N THR A 174 5.18 -12.28 -23.34
CA THR A 174 4.78 -11.41 -24.44
C THR A 174 4.17 -10.12 -23.93
N HIS A 175 4.65 -9.00 -24.44
CA HIS A 175 3.99 -7.70 -24.34
C HIS A 175 3.37 -7.38 -25.70
N SER A 176 2.05 -7.23 -25.74
CA SER A 176 1.33 -6.81 -26.94
C SER A 176 0.59 -5.50 -26.68
N GLN A 177 0.78 -4.52 -27.56
CA GLN A 177 0.13 -3.22 -27.46
C GLN A 177 -0.53 -2.88 -28.79
N ASN A 178 -1.84 -2.64 -28.80
CA ASN A 178 -2.59 -2.21 -29.96
C ASN A 178 -3.19 -0.82 -29.69
N ILE A 179 -2.86 0.14 -30.55
CA ILE A 179 -3.30 1.55 -30.44
C ILE A 179 -3.87 1.98 -31.77
N SER A 180 -5.17 2.27 -31.81
CA SER A 180 -5.89 2.54 -33.05
C SER A 180 -5.57 3.88 -33.70
N LEU A 181 -5.19 4.90 -32.90
CA LEU A 181 -5.00 6.24 -33.44
C LEU A 181 -3.54 6.71 -33.33
N MET A 182 -3.05 6.98 -32.15
CA MET A 182 -1.74 7.61 -31.98
C MET A 182 -1.03 7.09 -30.74
N LYS A 183 0.26 6.81 -30.89
CA LYS A 183 1.18 6.62 -29.78
C LYS A 183 2.21 7.73 -29.77
N ASN A 184 2.26 8.52 -28.70
CA ASN A 184 3.29 9.53 -28.49
C ASN A 184 4.23 9.06 -27.37
N VAL A 185 5.54 9.18 -27.60
CA VAL A 185 6.58 8.85 -26.61
C VAL A 185 7.54 10.03 -26.57
N PHE A 186 7.59 10.73 -25.44
CA PHE A 186 8.54 11.80 -25.19
C PHE A 186 9.53 11.38 -24.11
N VAL A 187 10.81 11.42 -24.41
CA VAL A 187 11.90 11.05 -23.50
C VAL A 187 12.88 12.23 -23.42
N GLY A 188 12.98 12.86 -22.26
CA GLY A 188 13.86 14.01 -22.04
C GLY A 188 15.35 13.66 -21.91
N GLY A 189 15.67 12.39 -21.70
CA GLY A 189 17.04 11.89 -21.57
C GLY A 189 17.36 10.85 -22.65
N GLU A 190 17.65 9.62 -22.24
CA GLU A 190 18.07 8.54 -23.13
C GLU A 190 16.90 7.56 -23.41
N TYR A 191 16.73 7.20 -24.68
CA TYR A 191 15.81 6.15 -25.12
C TYR A 191 16.61 4.97 -25.69
N LEU A 192 16.70 3.86 -24.95
CA LEU A 192 17.46 2.67 -25.32
C LEU A 192 16.53 1.51 -25.71
N THR A 193 16.77 0.90 -26.87
CA THR A 193 16.06 -0.31 -27.31
C THR A 193 17.07 -1.39 -27.65
N ASN A 194 17.06 -2.52 -26.91
CA ASN A 194 17.89 -3.68 -27.18
C ASN A 194 16.99 -4.84 -27.63
N VAL A 195 17.27 -5.40 -28.79
CA VAL A 195 16.53 -6.54 -29.35
C VAL A 195 17.54 -7.62 -29.76
N VAL A 196 17.42 -8.80 -29.18
CA VAL A 196 18.41 -9.89 -29.39
C VAL A 196 18.24 -10.58 -30.74
N LEU A 197 17.01 -10.77 -31.18
CA LEU A 197 16.74 -11.57 -32.41
C LEU A 197 16.38 -10.69 -33.60
N SER A 198 15.19 -10.12 -33.65
CA SER A 198 14.72 -9.32 -34.78
C SER A 198 13.93 -8.09 -34.31
N LYS A 199 14.05 -7.02 -35.09
CA LYS A 199 13.21 -5.83 -34.97
C LYS A 199 12.66 -5.48 -36.34
N ASP A 200 11.35 -5.61 -36.51
CA ASP A 200 10.65 -5.24 -37.74
C ASP A 200 9.89 -3.92 -37.53
N THR A 201 10.00 -3.03 -38.53
CA THR A 201 9.30 -1.74 -38.48
C THR A 201 8.60 -1.54 -39.82
N GLN A 202 7.27 -1.51 -39.83
CA GLN A 202 6.47 -1.21 -41.00
C GLN A 202 5.76 0.12 -40.85
N VAL A 203 5.90 0.97 -41.85
CA VAL A 203 5.28 2.31 -41.88
C VAL A 203 4.55 2.48 -43.19
N GLY A 204 3.23 2.70 -43.14
CA GLY A 204 2.40 2.70 -44.35
C GLY A 204 2.51 3.96 -45.19
N LEU A 205 2.83 5.10 -44.60
CA LEU A 205 2.88 6.37 -45.35
C LEU A 205 4.24 7.06 -45.25
N SER A 206 4.68 7.50 -44.11
CA SER A 206 5.93 8.25 -43.97
C SER A 206 6.70 7.88 -42.71
N HIS A 207 8.01 7.83 -42.84
CA HIS A 207 8.94 7.68 -41.72
C HIS A 207 9.98 8.81 -41.80
N THR A 208 10.04 9.61 -40.73
CA THR A 208 10.99 10.75 -40.66
C THR A 208 11.94 10.51 -39.48
N LEU A 209 13.24 10.63 -39.74
CA LEU A 209 14.28 10.56 -38.73
C LEU A 209 15.09 11.88 -38.72
N ASN A 210 14.96 12.67 -37.66
CA ASN A 210 15.75 13.87 -37.45
C ASN A 210 16.76 13.63 -36.33
N VAL A 211 18.03 13.78 -36.63
CA VAL A 211 19.12 13.55 -35.67
C VAL A 211 19.99 14.80 -35.61
N GLY A 212 20.03 15.46 -34.48
CA GLY A 212 20.71 16.74 -34.29
C GLY A 212 22.25 16.68 -34.32
N ALA A 213 22.83 15.55 -33.98
CA ALA A 213 24.28 15.39 -33.88
C ALA A 213 24.84 14.27 -34.79
N SER A 214 24.62 13.02 -34.48
CA SER A 214 25.19 11.92 -35.25
C SER A 214 24.24 10.73 -35.37
N ASN A 215 24.14 10.16 -36.57
CA ASN A 215 23.48 8.88 -36.84
C ASN A 215 24.54 7.87 -37.30
N LYS A 216 24.62 6.71 -36.64
CA LYS A 216 25.55 5.64 -36.98
C LYS A 216 24.81 4.36 -37.27
N LEU A 217 24.89 3.86 -38.48
CA LEU A 217 24.43 2.55 -38.85
C LEU A 217 25.62 1.59 -38.97
N ARG A 218 25.60 0.49 -38.21
CA ARG A 218 26.61 -0.57 -38.33
C ARG A 218 25.92 -1.90 -38.61
N VAL A 219 26.19 -2.46 -39.72
CA VAL A 219 25.66 -3.77 -40.17
C VAL A 219 26.83 -4.72 -40.38
N ALA A 220 26.80 -5.88 -39.72
CA ALA A 220 27.93 -6.82 -39.71
C ALA A 220 28.04 -7.65 -40.99
N LYS A 221 26.95 -7.90 -41.72
CA LYS A 221 26.95 -8.68 -42.94
C LYS A 221 26.33 -7.90 -44.11
N ASP A 222 25.05 -8.02 -44.32
CA ASP A 222 24.38 -7.47 -45.47
C ASP A 222 23.44 -6.32 -45.12
N SER A 223 23.45 -5.28 -45.92
CA SER A 223 22.48 -4.19 -45.87
C SER A 223 21.94 -3.98 -47.28
N SER A 224 20.64 -4.04 -47.46
CA SER A 224 20.00 -3.75 -48.73
C SER A 224 19.04 -2.58 -48.58
N GLU A 225 19.00 -1.74 -49.61
CA GLU A 225 18.07 -0.61 -49.69
C GLU A 225 17.36 -0.70 -51.04
N TYR A 226 16.03 -0.72 -51.02
CA TYR A 226 15.22 -0.69 -52.24
C TYR A 226 14.34 0.58 -52.23
N ILE A 227 14.47 1.40 -53.26
CA ILE A 227 13.72 2.63 -53.41
C ILE A 227 12.98 2.59 -54.72
N GLY A 228 11.65 2.54 -54.68
CA GLY A 228 10.80 2.45 -55.86
C GLY A 228 10.64 3.79 -56.66
N GLY A 229 11.12 4.88 -56.10
CA GLY A 229 11.12 6.23 -56.70
C GLY A 229 12.49 6.90 -56.62
N ASP A 230 12.52 8.20 -56.44
CA ASP A 230 13.77 8.97 -56.41
C ASP A 230 14.45 8.93 -55.04
N LYS A 231 15.79 8.87 -55.04
CA LYS A 231 16.62 9.07 -53.84
C LYS A 231 17.46 10.31 -53.99
N GLU A 232 17.29 11.22 -53.08
CA GLU A 232 18.15 12.42 -52.96
C GLU A 232 19.08 12.30 -51.77
N VAL A 233 20.36 12.52 -51.96
CA VAL A 233 21.37 12.59 -50.87
C VAL A 233 22.12 13.89 -50.96
N ILE A 234 21.92 14.76 -49.98
CA ILE A 234 22.61 16.05 -49.89
C ILE A 234 23.62 15.99 -48.75
N ILE A 235 24.92 16.11 -49.08
CA ILE A 235 26.01 16.16 -48.09
C ILE A 235 26.58 17.56 -48.15
N LYS A 236 26.41 18.35 -47.10
CA LYS A 236 27.07 19.63 -46.94
C LYS A 236 28.35 19.41 -46.15
N GLY A 237 29.48 19.35 -46.82
CA GLY A 237 30.79 19.34 -46.18
C GLY A 237 31.12 20.72 -45.60
N SER A 238 31.86 20.72 -44.51
CA SER A 238 32.53 21.92 -43.96
C SER A 238 33.89 22.07 -44.58
#